data_8765dae26fa2034c3ed23852dd460647
#
_entry.id   8765dae26fa2034c3ed23852dd460647
#
_cell.length_a   1.000
_cell.length_b   1.000
_cell.length_c   1.000
_cell.angle_alpha   90.00
_cell.angle_beta   90.00
_cell.angle_gamma   90.00
#
_symmetry.space_group_name_H-M   'P 1'
#
loop_
_entity.id
_entity.type
_entity.pdbx_description
1 polymer ?
#
loop_
_entity_poly.entity_id
_entity_poly.type
_entity_poly.pdbx_seq_one_letter_code
_entity_poly.pdbx_strand_id
1 'polypeptide(L)'
;MYRFFIAFLAISGAATACGQQAPRQFDLSTETHRQVVVDREPGQYLGHPTTVLLEDGKTMLCVYPKGHGRGPIVYKRSADGGLTWSDRLPTPQSWQTSQEVPTLHRVVDPAGKRRLIMWSGLYPARLAVSEDDGVSWSELEPAGDWGGIVVMSSVVPLKAPGHYLAMFHDDGRFRQQHAMPQQPVAFTLLKTFSADGGLTWSHPEQIWSGTEMHLCEPGCVRSPDGGQLAALLRENRRQRGAHVIFSNDEGDTWSPPRELPAELNGDRHTARYLPDGRLFVSFRDQSQGPTHGDWVAWIGTYDDLRHGTRGQYRIRLMENHHRADCAYPGVEVLPDGTVVTTTYGHWTMGEEPYIVSVRLHVDELDAGGPDS
;
A
#
# COMPACT_ATOMS: atom_id res chain seq x y z
N MET A 1 -57.97 -39.30 -30.80
CA MET A 1 -56.93 -38.25 -30.86
C MET A 1 -56.83 -37.62 -29.49
N TYR A 2 -55.97 -38.19 -28.60
CA TYR A 2 -55.82 -37.69 -27.24
C TYR A 2 -54.52 -36.84 -27.20
N ARG A 3 -54.66 -35.57 -26.82
CA ARG A 3 -53.51 -34.65 -26.58
C ARG A 3 -53.16 -34.70 -25.09
N PHE A 4 -51.95 -35.20 -24.80
CA PHE A 4 -51.34 -35.05 -23.47
C PHE A 4 -50.73 -33.66 -23.33
N PHE A 5 -51.15 -32.90 -22.32
CA PHE A 5 -50.47 -31.69 -21.85
C PHE A 5 -49.49 -32.08 -20.77
N ILE A 6 -48.19 -31.84 -21.03
CA ILE A 6 -47.15 -31.94 -19.99
C ILE A 6 -46.98 -30.55 -19.41
N ALA A 7 -47.34 -30.39 -18.13
CA ALA A 7 -47.08 -29.18 -17.37
C ALA A 7 -45.64 -29.23 -16.85
N PHE A 8 -44.80 -28.28 -17.28
CA PHE A 8 -43.49 -28.05 -16.69
C PHE A 8 -43.66 -27.22 -15.40
N LEU A 9 -43.40 -27.82 -14.26
CA LEU A 9 -43.25 -27.12 -12.98
C LEU A 9 -41.86 -26.41 -12.95
N ALA A 10 -41.83 -25.10 -13.09
CA ALA A 10 -40.63 -24.31 -12.86
C ALA A 10 -40.41 -24.16 -11.34
N ILE A 11 -39.44 -24.91 -10.80
CA ILE A 11 -38.97 -24.68 -9.42
C ILE A 11 -38.06 -23.45 -9.45
N SER A 12 -38.60 -22.31 -9.07
CA SER A 12 -37.80 -21.11 -8.78
C SER A 12 -37.06 -21.30 -7.44
N GLY A 13 -35.82 -21.76 -7.51
CA GLY A 13 -34.92 -21.74 -6.37
C GLY A 13 -34.62 -20.28 -5.98
N ALA A 14 -35.28 -19.79 -4.93
CA ALA A 14 -34.85 -18.54 -4.28
C ALA A 14 -33.46 -18.79 -3.67
N ALA A 15 -32.41 -18.27 -4.30
CA ALA A 15 -31.12 -18.15 -3.67
C ALA A 15 -31.30 -17.17 -2.49
N THR A 16 -31.37 -17.71 -1.28
CA THR A 16 -31.24 -16.93 -0.05
C THR A 16 -29.87 -16.23 -0.12
N ALA A 17 -29.86 -14.93 -0.36
CA ALA A 17 -28.71 -14.10 -0.11
C ALA A 17 -28.37 -14.26 1.38
N CYS A 18 -27.37 -15.07 1.68
CA CYS A 18 -26.81 -15.17 3.01
C CYS A 18 -26.27 -13.77 3.34
N GLY A 19 -26.98 -13.04 4.21
CA GLY A 19 -26.56 -11.73 4.63
C GLY A 19 -25.17 -11.83 5.26
N GLN A 20 -24.15 -11.29 4.58
CA GLN A 20 -22.78 -11.33 5.09
C GLN A 20 -22.75 -10.58 6.43
N GLN A 21 -22.23 -11.24 7.45
CA GLN A 21 -22.05 -10.63 8.77
C GLN A 21 -21.12 -9.43 8.66
N ALA A 22 -21.45 -8.34 9.34
CA ALA A 22 -20.56 -7.20 9.42
C ALA A 22 -19.24 -7.61 10.10
N PRO A 23 -18.07 -7.10 9.66
CA PRO A 23 -16.83 -7.39 10.33
C PRO A 23 -16.85 -6.89 11.78
N ARG A 24 -16.21 -7.64 12.67
CA ARG A 24 -16.02 -7.18 14.05
C ARG A 24 -15.15 -5.92 14.03
N GLN A 25 -15.52 -4.97 14.89
CA GLN A 25 -14.84 -3.68 15.01
C GLN A 25 -13.93 -3.69 16.24
N PHE A 26 -12.72 -3.17 16.08
CA PHE A 26 -11.78 -2.98 17.18
C PHE A 26 -11.24 -1.56 17.15
N ASP A 27 -11.00 -0.98 18.33
CA ASP A 27 -10.35 0.31 18.48
C ASP A 27 -9.09 0.16 19.36
N LEU A 28 -7.91 0.26 18.74
CA LEU A 28 -6.61 0.19 19.39
C LEU A 28 -6.00 1.58 19.61
N SER A 29 -6.71 2.66 19.25
CA SER A 29 -6.15 4.01 19.24
C SER A 29 -5.67 4.51 20.60
N THR A 30 -6.26 3.99 21.69
CA THR A 30 -5.88 4.33 23.06
C THR A 30 -4.86 3.37 23.68
N GLU A 31 -4.51 2.29 22.99
CA GLU A 31 -3.57 1.28 23.48
C GLU A 31 -2.11 1.69 23.24
N THR A 32 -1.65 2.67 24.00
CA THR A 32 -0.32 3.30 23.83
C THR A 32 0.85 2.32 23.95
N HIS A 33 0.68 1.19 24.63
CA HIS A 33 1.71 0.16 24.73
C HIS A 33 2.02 -0.53 23.41
N ARG A 34 1.14 -0.41 22.40
CA ARG A 34 1.34 -0.90 21.04
C ARG A 34 2.04 0.11 20.13
N GLN A 35 2.15 1.36 20.57
CA GLN A 35 2.62 2.47 19.78
C GLN A 35 4.11 2.71 20.00
N VAL A 36 4.87 2.80 18.92
CA VAL A 36 6.30 3.12 18.92
C VAL A 36 6.54 4.35 18.07
N VAL A 37 7.03 5.43 18.67
CA VAL A 37 7.43 6.62 17.92
C VAL A 37 8.70 6.30 17.14
N VAL A 38 8.60 6.30 15.80
CA VAL A 38 9.75 6.09 14.90
C VAL A 38 10.58 7.35 14.79
N ASP A 39 9.91 8.48 14.55
CA ASP A 39 10.54 9.81 14.52
C ASP A 39 9.52 10.92 14.78
N ARG A 40 9.94 11.95 15.48
CA ARG A 40 9.14 13.15 15.78
C ARG A 40 10.09 14.35 15.90
N GLU A 41 9.77 15.45 15.22
CA GLU A 41 10.53 16.68 15.26
C GLU A 41 9.55 17.84 15.47
N PRO A 42 9.66 18.59 16.57
CA PRO A 42 8.75 19.71 16.85
C PRO A 42 8.71 20.73 15.71
N GLY A 43 7.50 21.05 15.23
CA GLY A 43 7.29 22.03 14.17
C GLY A 43 7.69 21.56 12.76
N GLN A 44 8.08 20.29 12.60
CA GLN A 44 8.44 19.71 11.31
C GLN A 44 7.43 18.63 10.89
N TYR A 45 6.84 18.81 9.71
CA TYR A 45 6.04 17.76 9.06
C TYR A 45 6.94 16.57 8.69
N LEU A 46 6.64 15.38 9.22
CA LEU A 46 7.24 14.10 8.82
C LEU A 46 6.13 13.21 8.26
N GLY A 47 6.21 12.83 7.00
CA GLY A 47 5.10 12.09 6.38
C GLY A 47 5.51 11.02 5.39
N HIS A 48 4.53 10.22 4.98
CA HIS A 48 4.62 9.23 3.90
C HIS A 48 5.78 8.21 4.06
N PRO A 49 5.88 7.50 5.22
CA PRO A 49 6.93 6.51 5.41
C PRO A 49 6.71 5.27 4.56
N THR A 50 7.82 4.64 4.19
CA THR A 50 7.85 3.27 3.67
C THR A 50 8.80 2.45 4.51
N THR A 51 8.43 1.20 4.81
CA THR A 51 9.26 0.26 5.56
C THR A 51 9.60 -0.96 4.74
N VAL A 52 10.69 -1.62 5.10
CA VAL A 52 11.00 -2.99 4.70
C VAL A 52 11.59 -3.76 5.88
N LEU A 53 11.19 -5.01 6.03
CA LEU A 53 11.79 -5.98 6.92
C LEU A 53 12.88 -6.75 6.15
N LEU A 54 14.09 -6.85 6.69
CA LEU A 54 15.17 -7.61 6.09
C LEU A 54 15.01 -9.12 6.32
N GLU A 55 15.87 -9.91 5.66
CA GLU A 55 15.83 -11.39 5.70
C GLU A 55 16.12 -11.98 7.08
N ASP A 56 16.78 -11.24 7.96
CA ASP A 56 17.04 -11.68 9.34
C ASP A 56 15.77 -11.71 10.22
N GLY A 57 14.64 -11.25 9.66
CA GLY A 57 13.33 -11.24 10.32
C GLY A 57 13.19 -10.26 11.48
N LYS A 58 14.14 -9.35 11.68
CA LYS A 58 14.16 -8.38 12.78
C LYS A 58 14.64 -6.99 12.42
N THR A 59 15.55 -6.88 11.43
CA THR A 59 16.02 -5.57 10.98
C THR A 59 14.97 -4.91 10.09
N MET A 60 14.54 -3.73 10.47
CA MET A 60 13.61 -2.91 9.68
C MET A 60 14.28 -1.61 9.26
N LEU A 61 13.97 -1.18 8.05
CA LEU A 61 14.38 0.10 7.50
C LEU A 61 13.15 0.97 7.27
N CYS A 62 13.30 2.27 7.46
CA CYS A 62 12.23 3.25 7.24
C CYS A 62 12.79 4.49 6.56
N VAL A 63 12.12 4.93 5.48
CA VAL A 63 12.41 6.20 4.79
C VAL A 63 11.14 7.03 4.72
N TYR A 64 11.28 8.35 4.80
CA TYR A 64 10.19 9.32 4.68
C TYR A 64 10.74 10.71 4.38
N PRO A 65 9.99 11.60 3.71
CA PRO A 65 10.41 12.97 3.47
C PRO A 65 10.16 13.88 4.70
N LYS A 66 10.97 14.91 4.84
CA LYS A 66 10.67 16.06 5.70
C LYS A 66 9.72 17.02 4.96
N GLY A 67 8.43 16.66 4.95
CA GLY A 67 7.37 17.41 4.32
C GLY A 67 6.26 16.52 3.78
N HIS A 68 5.21 17.12 3.26
CA HIS A 68 4.09 16.41 2.67
C HIS A 68 4.47 15.82 1.29
N GLY A 69 4.90 14.56 1.26
CA GLY A 69 5.29 13.83 0.05
C GLY A 69 6.66 14.21 -0.50
N ARG A 70 7.21 15.36 -0.19
CA ARG A 70 8.47 15.89 -0.74
C ARG A 70 9.32 16.54 0.34
N GLY A 71 10.60 16.65 0.05
CA GLY A 71 11.62 17.20 0.95
C GLY A 71 12.78 16.24 1.15
N PRO A 72 13.79 16.63 1.92
CA PRO A 72 14.91 15.76 2.24
C PRO A 72 14.43 14.41 2.79
N ILE A 73 14.94 13.32 2.22
CA ILE A 73 14.63 11.97 2.69
C ILE A 73 15.38 11.70 3.99
N VAL A 74 14.65 11.27 5.01
CA VAL A 74 15.18 10.76 6.26
C VAL A 74 15.26 9.24 6.18
N TYR A 75 16.30 8.68 6.78
CA TYR A 75 16.54 7.25 6.84
C TYR A 75 16.80 6.80 8.28
N LYS A 76 16.08 5.76 8.72
CA LYS A 76 16.24 5.15 10.05
C LYS A 76 16.25 3.63 9.96
N ARG A 77 16.85 3.00 10.97
CA ARG A 77 17.00 1.55 11.09
C ARG A 77 16.57 1.09 12.48
N SER A 78 15.88 -0.02 12.55
CA SER A 78 15.62 -0.79 13.76
C SER A 78 16.35 -2.13 13.67
N ALA A 79 16.86 -2.65 14.78
CA ALA A 79 17.52 -3.96 14.86
C ALA A 79 16.69 -4.98 15.66
N ASP A 80 15.49 -4.60 16.10
CA ASP A 80 14.67 -5.36 17.07
C ASP A 80 13.19 -5.46 16.65
N GLY A 81 12.93 -5.49 15.33
CA GLY A 81 11.57 -5.60 14.80
C GLY A 81 10.72 -4.36 15.03
N GLY A 82 11.33 -3.17 15.05
CA GLY A 82 10.64 -1.89 15.19
C GLY A 82 10.26 -1.53 16.63
N LEU A 83 10.86 -2.18 17.65
CA LEU A 83 10.68 -1.78 19.06
C LEU A 83 11.47 -0.51 19.39
N THR A 84 12.67 -0.39 18.82
CA THR A 84 13.48 0.83 18.92
C THR A 84 14.02 1.23 17.53
N TRP A 85 14.30 2.51 17.37
CA TRP A 85 14.80 3.07 16.11
C TRP A 85 16.07 3.88 16.35
N SER A 86 17.01 3.77 15.42
CA SER A 86 18.25 4.56 15.44
C SER A 86 17.99 6.06 15.40
N ASP A 87 18.99 6.86 15.66
CA ASP A 87 19.04 8.24 15.18
C ASP A 87 18.91 8.26 13.64
N ARG A 88 18.66 9.44 13.05
CA ARG A 88 18.63 9.60 11.60
C ARG A 88 20.01 9.29 11.03
N LEU A 89 20.04 8.36 10.08
CA LEU A 89 21.28 7.90 9.45
C LEU A 89 21.72 8.86 8.33
N PRO A 90 23.03 8.92 8.01
CA PRO A 90 23.51 9.64 6.86
C PRO A 90 22.88 9.14 5.55
N THR A 91 22.59 10.07 4.63
CA THR A 91 22.00 9.79 3.33
C THR A 91 22.87 10.38 2.21
N PRO A 92 22.83 9.81 0.99
CA PRO A 92 23.46 10.39 -0.19
C PRO A 92 22.95 11.82 -0.45
N GLN A 93 23.76 12.64 -1.11
CA GLN A 93 23.44 14.06 -1.30
C GLN A 93 22.19 14.27 -2.14
N SER A 94 21.92 13.47 -3.16
CA SER A 94 20.74 13.56 -4.00
C SER A 94 19.42 13.31 -3.26
N TRP A 95 19.46 12.63 -2.10
CA TRP A 95 18.27 12.41 -1.28
C TRP A 95 17.72 13.71 -0.67
N GLN A 96 18.54 14.77 -0.60
CA GLN A 96 18.12 16.11 -0.15
C GLN A 96 17.20 16.79 -1.16
N THR A 97 17.18 16.33 -2.41
CA THR A 97 16.41 16.92 -3.52
C THR A 97 15.19 16.10 -3.92
N SER A 98 14.73 15.19 -3.06
CA SER A 98 13.51 14.41 -3.31
C SER A 98 12.28 15.30 -3.44
N GLN A 99 11.46 15.04 -4.44
CA GLN A 99 10.28 15.85 -4.74
C GLN A 99 8.97 15.09 -4.59
N GLU A 100 9.04 13.79 -4.29
CA GLU A 100 7.87 12.96 -4.04
C GLU A 100 8.26 11.78 -3.12
N VAL A 101 7.25 11.06 -2.65
CA VAL A 101 7.36 9.99 -1.66
C VAL A 101 8.45 8.98 -2.02
N PRO A 102 9.47 8.80 -1.16
CA PRO A 102 10.41 7.70 -1.33
C PRO A 102 9.75 6.37 -0.98
N THR A 103 9.98 5.33 -1.80
CA THR A 103 9.44 4.00 -1.53
C THR A 103 10.52 2.93 -1.60
N LEU A 104 10.66 2.16 -0.50
CA LEU A 104 11.62 1.07 -0.36
C LEU A 104 11.04 -0.26 -0.81
N HIS A 105 11.85 -1.05 -1.52
CA HIS A 105 11.49 -2.40 -1.91
C HIS A 105 12.68 -3.34 -1.83
N ARG A 106 12.43 -4.59 -1.43
CA ARG A 106 13.41 -5.67 -1.52
C ARG A 106 13.28 -6.36 -2.86
N VAL A 107 14.41 -6.62 -3.50
CA VAL A 107 14.47 -7.28 -4.80
C VAL A 107 15.58 -8.32 -4.82
N VAL A 108 15.41 -9.29 -5.71
CA VAL A 108 16.39 -10.37 -5.95
C VAL A 108 16.60 -10.47 -7.45
N ASP A 109 17.85 -10.47 -7.89
CA ASP A 109 18.15 -10.62 -9.32
C ASP A 109 18.03 -12.09 -9.79
N PRO A 110 18.10 -12.37 -11.10
CA PRO A 110 18.02 -13.73 -11.62
C PRO A 110 19.11 -14.69 -11.11
N ALA A 111 20.23 -14.15 -10.61
CA ALA A 111 21.33 -14.93 -10.01
C ALA A 111 21.13 -15.17 -8.50
N GLY A 112 20.06 -14.64 -7.91
CA GLY A 112 19.76 -14.77 -6.49
C GLY A 112 20.40 -13.69 -5.61
N LYS A 113 21.06 -12.67 -6.18
CA LYS A 113 21.61 -11.55 -5.41
C LYS A 113 20.49 -10.63 -4.91
N ARG A 114 20.49 -10.43 -3.61
CA ARG A 114 19.51 -9.55 -2.92
C ARG A 114 19.97 -8.10 -2.96
N ARG A 115 19.02 -7.20 -3.10
CA ARG A 115 19.23 -5.76 -3.05
C ARG A 115 18.02 -5.05 -2.44
N LEU A 116 18.24 -3.82 -2.04
CA LEU A 116 17.18 -2.88 -1.78
C LEU A 116 17.19 -1.83 -2.89
N ILE A 117 16.00 -1.45 -3.31
CA ILE A 117 15.83 -0.32 -4.22
C ILE A 117 14.93 0.72 -3.55
N MET A 118 15.20 1.98 -3.81
CA MET A 118 14.36 3.09 -3.37
C MET A 118 13.99 3.97 -4.55
N TRP A 119 12.70 4.07 -4.82
CA TRP A 119 12.17 5.02 -5.78
C TRP A 119 11.98 6.39 -5.15
N SER A 120 12.21 7.45 -5.92
CA SER A 120 11.80 8.83 -5.62
C SER A 120 11.10 9.39 -6.84
N GLY A 121 9.90 9.92 -6.62
CA GLY A 121 9.00 10.33 -7.69
C GLY A 121 9.22 11.75 -8.22
N LEU A 122 8.18 12.28 -8.84
CA LEU A 122 8.09 13.42 -9.72
C LEU A 122 8.95 13.27 -10.98
N TYR A 123 9.42 14.35 -11.56
CA TYR A 123 10.20 14.32 -12.81
C TYR A 123 11.66 14.74 -12.54
N PRO A 124 12.64 13.94 -12.99
CA PRO A 124 12.49 12.57 -13.48
C PRO A 124 12.23 11.59 -12.33
N ALA A 125 11.62 10.44 -12.64
CA ALA A 125 11.59 9.31 -11.71
C ALA A 125 13.01 8.81 -11.47
N ARG A 126 13.41 8.64 -10.21
CA ARG A 126 14.77 8.29 -9.81
C ARG A 126 14.80 7.03 -8.96
N LEU A 127 15.90 6.33 -9.02
CA LEU A 127 16.14 5.08 -8.29
C LEU A 127 17.48 5.16 -7.55
N ALA A 128 17.52 4.73 -6.30
CA ALA A 128 18.73 4.43 -5.56
C ALA A 128 18.78 2.94 -5.21
N VAL A 129 19.99 2.39 -5.08
CA VAL A 129 20.23 0.98 -4.82
C VAL A 129 21.13 0.82 -3.60
N SER A 130 20.84 -0.19 -2.78
CA SER A 130 21.74 -0.71 -1.75
C SER A 130 22.01 -2.19 -2.02
N GLU A 131 23.30 -2.58 -1.90
CA GLU A 131 23.76 -3.96 -2.09
C GLU A 131 24.22 -4.61 -0.78
N ASP A 132 24.02 -3.92 0.36
CA ASP A 132 24.55 -4.28 1.68
C ASP A 132 23.49 -4.11 2.79
N ASP A 133 22.23 -4.47 2.49
CA ASP A 133 21.10 -4.41 3.42
C ASP A 133 20.88 -3.01 4.03
N GLY A 134 21.09 -1.98 3.20
CA GLY A 134 20.83 -0.58 3.58
C GLY A 134 21.93 0.07 4.42
N VAL A 135 23.13 -0.55 4.51
CA VAL A 135 24.28 0.08 5.19
C VAL A 135 24.80 1.26 4.37
N SER A 136 24.86 1.09 3.05
CA SER A 136 25.17 2.16 2.11
C SER A 136 24.20 2.20 0.94
N TRP A 137 24.10 3.36 0.30
CA TRP A 137 23.16 3.63 -0.80
C TRP A 137 23.85 4.39 -1.93
N SER A 138 23.45 4.10 -3.15
CA SER A 138 23.82 4.93 -4.29
C SER A 138 23.10 6.30 -4.24
N GLU A 139 23.57 7.24 -5.04
CA GLU A 139 22.80 8.44 -5.37
C GLU A 139 21.48 8.06 -6.07
N LEU A 140 20.52 8.97 -6.05
CA LEU A 140 19.27 8.86 -6.83
C LEU A 140 19.57 9.20 -8.29
N GLU A 141 19.55 8.21 -9.16
CA GLU A 141 19.77 8.34 -10.60
C GLU A 141 18.44 8.21 -11.37
N PRO A 142 18.28 8.85 -12.53
CA PRO A 142 17.10 8.68 -13.36
C PRO A 142 16.86 7.20 -13.69
N ALA A 143 15.63 6.71 -13.44
CA ALA A 143 15.27 5.31 -13.69
C ALA A 143 15.09 5.00 -15.18
N GLY A 144 14.98 6.01 -16.02
CA GLY A 144 14.83 5.93 -17.45
C GLY A 144 14.36 7.25 -18.04
N ASP A 145 14.34 7.34 -19.37
CA ASP A 145 13.81 8.51 -20.08
C ASP A 145 12.31 8.32 -20.39
N TRP A 146 11.49 8.28 -19.35
CA TRP A 146 10.06 8.04 -19.48
C TRP A 146 9.18 8.89 -18.53
N GLY A 147 9.72 9.99 -18.07
CA GLY A 147 8.98 10.98 -17.30
C GLY A 147 9.08 10.81 -15.81
N GLY A 148 8.08 11.29 -15.10
CA GLY A 148 7.97 11.24 -13.67
C GLY A 148 6.89 10.30 -13.18
N ILE A 149 6.87 10.11 -11.88
CA ILE A 149 5.84 9.36 -11.16
C ILE A 149 5.36 10.19 -9.97
N VAL A 150 4.09 10.07 -9.59
CA VAL A 150 3.63 10.67 -8.33
C VAL A 150 4.22 9.88 -7.18
N VAL A 151 4.01 8.56 -7.16
CA VAL A 151 4.62 7.65 -6.20
C VAL A 151 4.69 6.25 -6.79
N MET A 152 5.83 5.55 -6.66
CA MET A 152 5.89 4.13 -6.96
C MET A 152 5.14 3.37 -5.87
N SER A 153 3.92 2.93 -6.19
CA SER A 153 3.00 2.44 -5.17
C SER A 153 3.22 0.97 -4.84
N SER A 154 3.65 0.18 -5.81
CA SER A 154 3.92 -1.24 -5.63
C SER A 154 5.08 -1.70 -6.50
N VAL A 155 5.90 -2.60 -5.96
CA VAL A 155 6.87 -3.42 -6.70
C VAL A 155 6.64 -4.86 -6.24
N VAL A 156 6.22 -5.72 -7.16
CA VAL A 156 5.87 -7.12 -6.85
C VAL A 156 6.69 -8.09 -7.69
N PRO A 157 7.20 -9.17 -7.09
CA PRO A 157 7.90 -10.19 -7.83
C PRO A 157 6.96 -10.94 -8.78
N LEU A 158 7.44 -11.25 -9.98
CA LEU A 158 6.77 -12.10 -10.95
C LEU A 158 7.24 -13.55 -10.85
N LYS A 159 6.58 -14.47 -11.54
CA LYS A 159 6.94 -15.89 -11.51
C LYS A 159 8.35 -16.19 -12.04
N ALA A 160 8.81 -15.45 -13.05
CA ALA A 160 10.16 -15.57 -13.55
C ALA A 160 11.15 -14.99 -12.53
N PRO A 161 12.22 -15.72 -12.17
CA PRO A 161 13.22 -15.24 -11.20
C PRO A 161 13.84 -13.90 -11.62
N GLY A 162 13.90 -12.96 -10.70
CA GLY A 162 14.44 -11.62 -10.92
C GLY A 162 13.54 -10.69 -11.72
N HIS A 163 12.34 -11.13 -12.11
CA HIS A 163 11.37 -10.29 -12.80
C HIS A 163 10.44 -9.60 -11.79
N TYR A 164 10.12 -8.34 -12.06
CA TYR A 164 9.26 -7.52 -11.22
C TYR A 164 8.30 -6.70 -12.06
N LEU A 165 7.11 -6.49 -11.53
CA LEU A 165 6.13 -5.50 -11.96
C LEU A 165 6.17 -4.34 -10.96
N ALA A 166 6.27 -3.11 -11.46
CA ALA A 166 6.06 -1.91 -10.65
C ALA A 166 4.85 -1.13 -11.17
N MET A 167 4.06 -0.59 -10.25
CA MET A 167 2.82 0.12 -10.56
C MET A 167 2.79 1.49 -9.90
N PHE A 168 2.35 2.49 -10.65
CA PHE A 168 2.23 3.88 -10.22
C PHE A 168 1.11 4.59 -10.95
N HIS A 169 0.94 5.88 -10.71
CA HIS A 169 -0.01 6.69 -11.45
C HIS A 169 0.58 8.04 -11.85
N ASP A 170 -0.02 8.63 -12.85
CA ASP A 170 0.15 10.02 -13.23
C ASP A 170 -1.20 10.73 -13.13
N ASP A 171 -1.18 11.92 -12.55
CA ASP A 171 -2.34 12.80 -12.43
C ASP A 171 -2.33 13.94 -13.47
N GLY A 172 -1.59 13.75 -14.57
CA GLY A 172 -1.44 14.68 -15.67
C GLY A 172 -0.32 15.71 -15.49
N ARG A 173 0.45 15.65 -14.37
CA ARG A 173 1.49 16.64 -14.06
C ARG A 173 2.90 16.21 -14.46
N PHE A 174 3.18 14.90 -14.58
CA PHE A 174 4.56 14.41 -14.47
C PHE A 174 5.07 13.63 -15.67
N ARG A 175 4.23 13.29 -16.66
CA ARG A 175 4.69 12.59 -17.86
C ARG A 175 5.63 13.42 -18.72
N GLN A 176 5.57 14.74 -18.60
CA GLN A 176 6.47 15.66 -19.30
C GLN A 176 6.96 16.73 -18.32
N GLN A 177 8.23 17.07 -18.42
CA GLN A 177 8.78 18.18 -17.63
C GLN A 177 8.00 19.47 -17.92
N HIS A 178 7.52 20.12 -16.84
CA HIS A 178 6.74 21.37 -16.91
C HIS A 178 5.37 21.26 -17.60
N ALA A 179 4.83 20.07 -17.82
CA ALA A 179 3.49 19.94 -18.35
C ALA A 179 2.46 20.50 -17.35
N MET A 180 1.60 21.38 -17.83
CA MET A 180 0.39 21.75 -17.10
C MET A 180 -0.66 20.65 -17.30
N PRO A 181 -1.40 20.27 -16.24
CA PRO A 181 -2.47 19.29 -16.39
C PRO A 181 -3.46 19.72 -17.47
N GLN A 182 -3.75 18.82 -18.40
CA GLN A 182 -4.81 19.06 -19.37
C GLN A 182 -6.17 19.10 -18.66
N GLN A 183 -7.12 19.85 -19.19
CA GLN A 183 -8.48 19.90 -18.66
C GLN A 183 -9.43 19.19 -19.64
N PRO A 184 -10.29 18.29 -19.15
CA PRO A 184 -10.38 17.80 -17.77
C PRO A 184 -9.17 16.96 -17.37
N VAL A 185 -8.81 17.03 -16.09
CA VAL A 185 -7.69 16.22 -15.54
C VAL A 185 -8.02 14.74 -15.69
N ALA A 186 -7.09 13.98 -16.27
CA ALA A 186 -7.18 12.52 -16.35
C ALA A 186 -6.15 11.91 -15.40
N PHE A 187 -6.57 10.91 -14.62
CA PHE A 187 -5.65 10.05 -13.88
C PHE A 187 -5.37 8.80 -14.69
N THR A 188 -4.10 8.43 -14.78
CA THR A 188 -3.64 7.27 -15.55
C THR A 188 -2.87 6.32 -14.64
N LEU A 189 -3.32 5.07 -14.58
CA LEU A 189 -2.56 3.98 -13.96
C LEU A 189 -1.55 3.45 -14.97
N LEU A 190 -0.33 3.27 -14.51
CA LEU A 190 0.83 2.86 -15.28
C LEU A 190 1.52 1.65 -14.65
N LYS A 191 2.13 0.84 -15.48
CA LYS A 191 2.98 -0.29 -15.10
C LYS A 191 4.32 -0.20 -15.82
N THR A 192 5.34 -0.79 -15.21
CA THR A 192 6.66 -1.01 -15.82
C THR A 192 7.24 -2.32 -15.32
N PHE A 193 8.09 -2.95 -16.10
CA PHE A 193 8.67 -4.25 -15.80
C PHE A 193 10.18 -4.18 -15.69
N SER A 194 10.73 -5.01 -14.81
CA SER A 194 12.16 -5.28 -14.70
C SER A 194 12.41 -6.78 -14.90
N ALA A 195 13.54 -7.12 -15.51
CA ALA A 195 14.00 -8.51 -15.69
C ALA A 195 15.40 -8.77 -15.06
N ASP A 196 15.92 -7.81 -14.32
CA ASP A 196 17.29 -7.82 -13.78
C ASP A 196 17.34 -7.55 -12.26
N GLY A 197 16.25 -7.84 -11.58
CA GLY A 197 16.15 -7.60 -10.13
C GLY A 197 15.90 -6.15 -9.77
N GLY A 198 15.18 -5.41 -10.61
CA GLY A 198 14.75 -4.04 -10.29
C GLY A 198 15.79 -2.95 -10.55
N LEU A 199 16.89 -3.28 -11.28
CA LEU A 199 17.93 -2.30 -11.60
C LEU A 199 17.60 -1.45 -12.82
N THR A 200 16.97 -2.07 -13.84
CA THR A 200 16.45 -1.37 -15.01
C THR A 200 14.97 -1.68 -15.23
N TRP A 201 14.26 -0.75 -15.87
CA TRP A 201 12.82 -0.81 -16.01
C TRP A 201 12.40 -0.47 -17.44
N SER A 202 11.38 -1.19 -17.95
CA SER A 202 10.82 -0.94 -19.26
C SER A 202 10.15 0.45 -19.34
N HIS A 203 9.91 0.93 -20.56
CA HIS A 203 9.07 2.12 -20.73
C HIS A 203 7.68 1.85 -20.13
N PRO A 204 7.10 2.80 -19.37
CA PRO A 204 5.79 2.60 -18.74
C PRO A 204 4.66 2.41 -19.73
N GLU A 205 3.78 1.46 -19.43
CA GLU A 205 2.59 1.14 -20.19
C GLU A 205 1.32 1.50 -19.41
N GLN A 206 0.32 2.01 -20.12
CA GLN A 206 -0.96 2.36 -19.52
C GLN A 206 -1.80 1.12 -19.21
N ILE A 207 -2.30 1.02 -17.96
CA ILE A 207 -3.29 0.04 -17.53
C ILE A 207 -4.70 0.59 -17.72
N TRP A 208 -4.91 1.81 -17.25
CA TRP A 208 -6.21 2.47 -17.22
C TRP A 208 -6.04 3.98 -17.25
N SER A 209 -7.03 4.72 -17.78
CA SER A 209 -7.08 6.18 -17.70
C SER A 209 -8.53 6.66 -17.65
N GLY A 210 -8.79 7.72 -16.89
CA GLY A 210 -10.13 8.29 -16.79
C GLY A 210 -10.17 9.70 -16.23
N THR A 211 -11.17 10.46 -16.69
CA THR A 211 -11.49 11.82 -16.22
C THR A 211 -12.64 11.85 -15.24
N GLU A 212 -13.55 10.86 -15.34
CA GLU A 212 -14.72 10.74 -14.45
C GLU A 212 -14.44 9.98 -13.15
N MET A 213 -13.40 9.18 -13.15
CA MET A 213 -12.93 8.41 -12.01
C MET A 213 -11.41 8.54 -11.95
N HIS A 214 -10.88 8.98 -10.80
CA HIS A 214 -9.46 9.23 -10.61
C HIS A 214 -8.81 8.12 -9.80
N LEU A 215 -8.58 6.96 -10.44
CA LEU A 215 -7.92 5.83 -9.80
C LEU A 215 -6.41 6.06 -9.70
N CYS A 216 -5.86 5.81 -8.50
CA CYS A 216 -4.45 6.05 -8.20
C CYS A 216 -3.92 5.16 -7.06
N GLU A 217 -2.64 5.28 -6.77
CA GLU A 217 -1.96 4.64 -5.63
C GLU A 217 -2.18 3.11 -5.54
N PRO A 218 -1.89 2.34 -6.61
CA PRO A 218 -2.15 0.91 -6.66
C PRO A 218 -1.37 0.13 -5.58
N GLY A 219 -2.09 -0.50 -4.63
CA GLY A 219 -1.54 -1.45 -3.66
C GLY A 219 -1.70 -2.87 -4.17
N CYS A 220 -0.64 -3.50 -4.67
CA CYS A 220 -0.71 -4.79 -5.32
C CYS A 220 -0.42 -5.95 -4.36
N VAL A 221 -1.20 -7.03 -4.49
CA VAL A 221 -1.02 -8.29 -3.76
C VAL A 221 -1.27 -9.48 -4.67
N ARG A 222 -0.49 -10.56 -4.50
CA ARG A 222 -0.64 -11.80 -5.25
C ARG A 222 -1.56 -12.77 -4.50
N SER A 223 -2.40 -13.52 -5.23
CA SER A 223 -3.22 -14.59 -4.65
C SER A 223 -2.37 -15.70 -4.00
N PRO A 224 -2.88 -16.41 -2.98
CA PRO A 224 -2.13 -17.47 -2.30
C PRO A 224 -1.68 -18.62 -3.21
N ASP A 225 -2.47 -18.92 -4.25
CA ASP A 225 -2.12 -19.92 -5.27
C ASP A 225 -1.10 -19.41 -6.31
N GLY A 226 -0.71 -18.13 -6.21
CA GLY A 226 0.21 -17.48 -7.14
C GLY A 226 -0.38 -17.16 -8.52
N GLY A 227 -1.65 -17.47 -8.78
CA GLY A 227 -2.27 -17.42 -10.10
C GLY A 227 -2.74 -16.02 -10.52
N GLN A 228 -2.97 -15.13 -9.58
CA GLN A 228 -3.60 -13.84 -9.84
C GLN A 228 -2.93 -12.72 -9.06
N LEU A 229 -2.89 -11.52 -9.64
CA LEU A 229 -2.57 -10.26 -8.94
C LEU A 229 -3.86 -9.46 -8.72
N ALA A 230 -3.99 -8.83 -7.56
CA ALA A 230 -5.01 -7.82 -7.28
C ALA A 230 -4.33 -6.49 -6.97
N ALA A 231 -4.81 -5.38 -7.53
CA ALA A 231 -4.36 -4.04 -7.20
C ALA A 231 -5.53 -3.24 -6.63
N LEU A 232 -5.40 -2.84 -5.35
CA LEU A 232 -6.36 -2.00 -4.65
C LEU A 232 -6.03 -0.54 -4.97
N LEU A 233 -7.07 0.24 -5.32
CA LEU A 233 -6.94 1.56 -5.90
C LEU A 233 -7.74 2.58 -5.10
N ARG A 234 -7.10 3.68 -4.75
CA ARG A 234 -7.77 4.89 -4.25
C ARG A 234 -8.59 5.53 -5.37
N GLU A 235 -9.79 6.05 -5.05
CA GLU A 235 -10.55 6.94 -5.91
C GLU A 235 -10.41 8.40 -5.40
N ASN A 236 -9.67 9.23 -6.15
CA ASN A 236 -9.24 10.55 -5.68
C ASN A 236 -10.30 11.65 -5.79
N ARG A 237 -11.34 11.49 -6.63
CA ARG A 237 -12.46 12.45 -6.72
C ARG A 237 -13.43 12.36 -5.55
N ARG A 238 -13.37 11.28 -4.76
CA ARG A 238 -14.28 11.04 -3.62
C ARG A 238 -15.77 10.93 -4.02
N GLN A 239 -16.04 10.58 -5.27
CA GLN A 239 -17.38 10.36 -5.76
C GLN A 239 -17.82 8.90 -5.71
N ARG A 240 -16.83 7.99 -5.56
CA ARG A 240 -16.99 6.54 -5.46
C ARG A 240 -16.09 6.00 -4.38
N GLY A 241 -16.31 4.76 -3.98
CA GLY A 241 -15.40 4.04 -3.09
C GLY A 241 -14.07 3.67 -3.77
N ALA A 242 -13.17 3.08 -2.99
CA ALA A 242 -11.95 2.49 -3.52
C ALA A 242 -12.28 1.33 -4.48
N HIS A 243 -11.39 1.03 -5.40
CA HIS A 243 -11.58 0.01 -6.44
C HIS A 243 -10.51 -1.09 -6.38
N VAL A 244 -10.75 -2.17 -7.08
CA VAL A 244 -9.81 -3.26 -7.33
C VAL A 244 -9.82 -3.65 -8.80
N ILE A 245 -8.62 -3.96 -9.32
CA ILE A 245 -8.42 -4.60 -10.63
C ILE A 245 -7.63 -5.88 -10.46
N PHE A 246 -7.82 -6.84 -11.36
CA PHE A 246 -7.17 -8.15 -11.30
C PHE A 246 -6.42 -8.46 -12.59
N SER A 247 -5.28 -9.16 -12.47
CA SER A 247 -4.52 -9.72 -13.59
C SER A 247 -4.28 -11.21 -13.37
N ASN A 248 -4.47 -12.01 -14.42
CA ASN A 248 -4.21 -13.46 -14.43
C ASN A 248 -2.98 -13.85 -15.26
N ASP A 249 -2.24 -12.87 -15.77
CA ASP A 249 -1.15 -13.02 -16.72
C ASP A 249 0.08 -12.19 -16.32
N GLU A 250 0.39 -12.18 -15.01
CA GLU A 250 1.57 -11.53 -14.45
C GLU A 250 1.62 -9.99 -14.68
N GLY A 251 0.45 -9.38 -14.83
CA GLY A 251 0.32 -7.93 -15.00
C GLY A 251 0.28 -7.48 -16.45
N ASP A 252 0.29 -8.39 -17.42
CA ASP A 252 0.19 -8.01 -18.86
C ASP A 252 -1.16 -7.37 -19.15
N THR A 253 -2.25 -7.97 -18.70
CA THR A 253 -3.60 -7.40 -18.81
C THR A 253 -4.31 -7.30 -17.46
N TRP A 254 -5.29 -6.39 -17.38
CA TRP A 254 -6.02 -6.11 -16.15
C TRP A 254 -7.54 -6.07 -16.41
N SER A 255 -8.30 -6.52 -15.45
CA SER A 255 -9.76 -6.44 -15.48
C SER A 255 -10.24 -4.98 -15.43
N PRO A 256 -11.49 -4.71 -15.85
CA PRO A 256 -12.14 -3.44 -15.53
C PRO A 256 -12.14 -3.20 -14.01
N PRO A 257 -12.06 -1.93 -13.57
CA PRO A 257 -12.15 -1.57 -12.16
C PRO A 257 -13.50 -1.95 -11.55
N ARG A 258 -13.47 -2.57 -10.38
CA ARG A 258 -14.64 -2.90 -9.57
C ARG A 258 -14.52 -2.24 -8.21
N GLU A 259 -15.60 -1.64 -7.73
CA GLU A 259 -15.64 -1.01 -6.41
C GLU A 259 -15.43 -2.04 -5.29
N LEU A 260 -14.61 -1.70 -4.31
CA LEU A 260 -14.38 -2.50 -3.10
C LEU A 260 -15.54 -2.33 -2.10
N PRO A 261 -15.73 -3.27 -1.18
CA PRO A 261 -16.68 -3.11 -0.09
C PRO A 261 -16.32 -1.88 0.78
N ALA A 262 -17.33 -1.30 1.44
CA ALA A 262 -17.18 -0.08 2.23
C ALA A 262 -16.10 -0.19 3.32
N GLU A 263 -15.84 -1.39 3.81
CA GLU A 263 -14.82 -1.69 4.81
C GLU A 263 -13.38 -1.52 4.29
N LEU A 264 -13.21 -1.51 2.99
CA LEU A 264 -11.94 -1.24 2.31
C LEU A 264 -11.95 0.12 1.57
N ASN A 265 -12.97 0.95 1.79
CA ASN A 265 -12.98 2.27 1.19
C ASN A 265 -11.93 3.18 1.84
N GLY A 266 -10.86 3.44 1.11
CA GLY A 266 -9.72 4.18 1.67
C GLY A 266 -8.64 4.54 0.65
N ASP A 267 -7.54 5.05 1.19
CA ASP A 267 -6.38 5.52 0.44
C ASP A 267 -5.14 4.73 0.79
N ARG A 268 -4.30 4.50 -0.22
CA ARG A 268 -2.96 3.92 -0.05
C ARG A 268 -2.97 2.59 0.70
N HIS A 269 -3.68 1.61 0.17
CA HIS A 269 -3.75 0.27 0.73
C HIS A 269 -2.39 -0.42 0.66
N THR A 270 -1.91 -0.91 1.80
CA THR A 270 -0.73 -1.77 1.88
C THR A 270 -1.12 -3.09 2.52
N ALA A 271 -0.96 -4.18 1.78
CA ALA A 271 -1.38 -5.51 2.17
C ALA A 271 -0.19 -6.44 2.46
N ARG A 272 -0.32 -7.29 3.48
CA ARG A 272 0.58 -8.41 3.78
C ARG A 272 -0.22 -9.62 4.23
N TYR A 273 0.27 -10.81 3.86
CA TYR A 273 -0.27 -12.04 4.41
C TYR A 273 0.21 -12.26 5.84
N LEU A 274 -0.71 -12.69 6.67
CA LEU A 274 -0.44 -13.23 8.00
C LEU A 274 0.00 -14.70 7.90
N PRO A 275 0.63 -15.27 8.96
CA PRO A 275 1.04 -16.68 8.95
C PRO A 275 -0.10 -17.68 8.69
N ASP A 276 -1.33 -17.33 9.04
CA ASP A 276 -2.53 -18.15 8.83
C ASP A 276 -3.17 -18.00 7.43
N GLY A 277 -2.56 -17.18 6.57
CA GLY A 277 -3.02 -16.94 5.19
C GLY A 277 -4.06 -15.83 5.03
N ARG A 278 -4.51 -15.19 6.12
CA ARG A 278 -5.33 -13.97 6.02
C ARG A 278 -4.50 -12.79 5.52
N LEU A 279 -5.18 -11.80 4.96
CA LEU A 279 -4.61 -10.51 4.58
C LEU A 279 -4.85 -9.49 5.69
N PHE A 280 -3.78 -8.82 6.11
CA PHE A 280 -3.83 -7.57 6.84
C PHE A 280 -3.63 -6.43 5.83
N VAL A 281 -4.61 -5.54 5.71
CA VAL A 281 -4.57 -4.39 4.80
C VAL A 281 -4.67 -3.11 5.62
N SER A 282 -3.61 -2.30 5.63
CA SER A 282 -3.56 -1.02 6.34
C SER A 282 -3.75 0.15 5.36
N PHE A 283 -4.49 1.19 5.76
CA PHE A 283 -4.83 2.32 4.90
C PHE A 283 -5.44 3.49 5.69
N ARG A 284 -5.59 4.65 5.02
CA ARG A 284 -6.40 5.77 5.54
C ARG A 284 -7.87 5.54 5.22
N ASP A 285 -8.73 5.64 6.23
CA ASP A 285 -10.18 5.48 6.05
C ASP A 285 -10.82 6.63 5.27
N GLN A 286 -11.62 6.27 4.28
CA GLN A 286 -12.49 7.19 3.52
C GLN A 286 -13.96 6.74 3.56
N SER A 287 -14.29 5.78 4.41
CA SER A 287 -15.68 5.38 4.64
C SER A 287 -16.45 6.50 5.35
N GLN A 288 -17.77 6.49 5.21
CA GLN A 288 -18.64 7.41 5.95
C GLN A 288 -18.96 6.81 7.32
N GLY A 289 -18.03 6.95 8.26
CA GLY A 289 -18.16 6.36 9.59
C GLY A 289 -17.35 7.13 10.64
N PRO A 290 -17.35 6.65 11.87
CA PRO A 290 -16.68 7.33 12.99
C PRO A 290 -15.14 7.33 12.87
N THR A 291 -14.59 6.52 11.98
CA THR A 291 -13.14 6.42 11.72
C THR A 291 -12.70 7.14 10.45
N HIS A 292 -13.60 7.96 9.85
CA HIS A 292 -13.28 8.73 8.65
C HIS A 292 -12.06 9.62 8.84
N GLY A 293 -11.04 9.43 8.01
CA GLY A 293 -9.78 10.19 8.07
C GLY A 293 -8.74 9.61 9.03
N ASP A 294 -9.05 8.53 9.73
CA ASP A 294 -8.13 7.84 10.64
C ASP A 294 -7.26 6.80 9.94
N TRP A 295 -6.28 6.33 10.66
CA TRP A 295 -5.49 5.18 10.29
C TRP A 295 -6.15 3.89 10.76
N VAL A 296 -6.41 3.01 9.81
CA VAL A 296 -7.18 1.80 10.02
C VAL A 296 -6.53 0.58 9.36
N ALA A 297 -7.01 -0.59 9.76
CA ALA A 297 -6.72 -1.84 9.08
C ALA A 297 -8.00 -2.65 8.83
N TRP A 298 -7.92 -3.50 7.82
CA TRP A 298 -8.90 -4.52 7.50
C TRP A 298 -8.21 -5.89 7.51
N ILE A 299 -8.92 -6.91 8.01
CA ILE A 299 -8.48 -8.30 7.95
C ILE A 299 -9.55 -9.15 7.28
N GLY A 300 -9.11 -9.93 6.31
CA GLY A 300 -9.92 -10.87 5.56
C GLY A 300 -9.04 -11.79 4.72
N THR A 301 -9.59 -12.36 3.67
CA THR A 301 -8.91 -13.28 2.76
C THR A 301 -8.74 -12.65 1.37
N TYR A 302 -7.90 -13.25 0.53
CA TYR A 302 -7.83 -12.86 -0.88
C TYR A 302 -9.17 -13.10 -1.60
N ASP A 303 -9.91 -14.13 -1.20
CA ASP A 303 -11.23 -14.42 -1.77
C ASP A 303 -12.26 -13.34 -1.39
N ASP A 304 -12.14 -12.71 -0.24
CA ASP A 304 -12.95 -11.55 0.09
C ASP A 304 -12.72 -10.39 -0.89
N LEU A 305 -11.45 -10.13 -1.28
CA LEU A 305 -11.14 -9.17 -2.34
C LEU A 305 -11.74 -9.60 -3.68
N ARG A 306 -11.60 -10.89 -4.05
CA ARG A 306 -12.09 -11.45 -5.32
C ARG A 306 -13.61 -11.36 -5.43
N HIS A 307 -14.35 -11.63 -4.38
CA HIS A 307 -15.81 -11.67 -4.37
C HIS A 307 -16.47 -10.36 -3.90
N GLY A 308 -15.69 -9.43 -3.34
CA GLY A 308 -16.21 -8.17 -2.79
C GLY A 308 -16.95 -8.37 -1.48
N THR A 309 -16.48 -9.30 -0.65
CA THR A 309 -17.04 -9.57 0.66
C THR A 309 -16.38 -8.69 1.74
N ARG A 310 -17.05 -8.56 2.89
CA ARG A 310 -16.73 -7.52 3.88
C ARG A 310 -15.50 -7.80 4.75
N GLY A 311 -14.98 -9.05 4.73
CA GLY A 311 -13.89 -9.51 5.59
C GLY A 311 -14.33 -9.80 7.03
N GLN A 312 -13.35 -10.04 7.91
CA GLN A 312 -13.57 -10.46 9.29
C GLN A 312 -13.47 -9.31 10.29
N TYR A 313 -12.46 -8.46 10.16
CA TYR A 313 -12.14 -7.42 11.14
C TYR A 313 -11.94 -6.06 10.47
N ARG A 314 -12.37 -5.03 11.17
CA ARG A 314 -12.07 -3.63 10.90
C ARG A 314 -11.47 -3.03 12.17
N ILE A 315 -10.27 -2.47 12.07
CA ILE A 315 -9.48 -2.04 13.21
C ILE A 315 -9.16 -0.57 13.05
N ARG A 316 -9.49 0.25 14.04
CA ARG A 316 -8.92 1.59 14.18
C ARG A 316 -7.57 1.45 14.85
N LEU A 317 -6.50 1.76 14.14
CA LEU A 317 -5.14 1.68 14.67
C LEU A 317 -4.78 2.93 15.47
N MET A 318 -5.06 4.12 14.91
CA MET A 318 -4.89 5.40 15.59
C MET A 318 -5.91 6.43 15.11
N GLU A 319 -6.35 7.29 16.02
CA GLU A 319 -7.12 8.48 15.73
C GLU A 319 -6.24 9.59 15.15
N ASN A 320 -6.69 10.22 14.09
CA ASN A 320 -5.98 11.34 13.46
C ASN A 320 -6.70 12.66 13.75
N HIS A 321 -6.00 13.60 14.38
CA HIS A 321 -6.60 14.86 14.86
C HIS A 321 -6.62 16.00 13.83
N HIS A 322 -6.22 15.76 12.59
CA HIS A 322 -6.22 16.79 11.54
C HIS A 322 -6.75 16.28 10.21
N ARG A 323 -8.07 16.35 10.02
CA ARG A 323 -8.76 15.93 8.77
C ARG A 323 -8.33 14.53 8.34
N ALA A 324 -8.19 14.30 7.02
CA ALA A 324 -7.69 13.04 6.44
C ALA A 324 -6.21 13.15 6.04
N ASP A 325 -5.37 13.74 6.87
CA ASP A 325 -3.94 13.86 6.60
C ASP A 325 -3.13 12.88 7.46
N CYS A 326 -3.18 11.62 7.06
CA CYS A 326 -2.42 10.53 7.68
C CYS A 326 -2.34 9.33 6.74
N ALA A 327 -1.69 8.28 7.20
CA ALA A 327 -1.72 6.91 6.72
C ALA A 327 -1.34 6.69 5.24
N TYR A 328 -0.04 6.66 5.01
CA TYR A 328 0.61 5.99 3.88
C TYR A 328 1.46 4.86 4.48
N PRO A 329 0.84 3.74 4.86
CA PRO A 329 1.47 2.78 5.74
C PRO A 329 2.48 1.86 5.06
N GLY A 330 3.60 1.60 5.75
CA GLY A 330 4.35 0.37 5.62
C GLY A 330 3.72 -0.73 6.47
N VAL A 331 3.79 -1.97 6.05
CA VAL A 331 3.32 -3.14 6.81
C VAL A 331 4.36 -4.24 6.72
N GLU A 332 4.82 -4.70 7.86
CA GLU A 332 5.74 -5.83 7.99
C GLU A 332 5.12 -6.88 8.92
N VAL A 333 5.39 -8.16 8.65
CA VAL A 333 4.99 -9.28 9.50
C VAL A 333 6.26 -9.99 9.96
N LEU A 334 6.50 -9.97 11.26
CA LEU A 334 7.66 -10.60 11.87
C LEU A 334 7.51 -12.13 11.89
N PRO A 335 8.60 -12.89 12.05
CA PRO A 335 8.55 -14.37 12.09
C PRO A 335 7.66 -14.95 13.18
N ASP A 336 7.43 -14.23 14.28
CA ASP A 336 6.54 -14.63 15.37
C ASP A 336 5.06 -14.30 15.08
N GLY A 337 4.74 -13.71 13.92
CA GLY A 337 3.39 -13.29 13.55
C GLY A 337 3.02 -11.87 13.98
N THR A 338 3.89 -11.16 14.69
CA THR A 338 3.64 -9.75 15.02
C THR A 338 3.53 -8.92 13.74
N VAL A 339 2.42 -8.22 13.58
CA VAL A 339 2.26 -7.18 12.56
C VAL A 339 2.85 -5.88 13.10
N VAL A 340 3.76 -5.28 12.32
CA VAL A 340 4.31 -3.94 12.56
C VAL A 340 3.87 -3.06 11.40
N THR A 341 2.89 -2.21 11.64
CA THR A 341 2.43 -1.25 10.62
C THR A 341 2.87 0.14 11.03
N THR A 342 3.42 0.92 10.08
CA THR A 342 4.12 2.18 10.34
C THR A 342 3.59 3.27 9.41
N THR A 343 3.17 4.39 9.98
CA THR A 343 2.74 5.53 9.17
C THR A 343 2.90 6.86 9.88
N TYR A 344 2.49 7.94 9.21
CA TYR A 344 2.43 9.30 9.74
C TYR A 344 0.99 9.73 10.00
N GLY A 345 0.86 10.73 10.85
CA GLY A 345 -0.41 11.42 11.11
C GLY A 345 -0.27 12.44 12.23
N HIS A 346 -1.31 13.21 12.42
CA HIS A 346 -1.43 14.18 13.52
C HIS A 346 -1.93 13.46 14.77
N TRP A 347 -1.04 12.70 15.39
CA TRP A 347 -1.36 11.85 16.55
C TRP A 347 -1.48 12.62 17.85
N THR A 348 -1.04 13.87 17.86
CA THR A 348 -1.18 14.81 18.97
C THR A 348 -1.85 16.08 18.47
N MET A 349 -2.91 16.50 19.15
CA MET A 349 -3.66 17.70 18.75
C MET A 349 -2.76 18.93 18.74
N GLY A 350 -2.78 19.67 17.62
CA GLY A 350 -2.03 20.91 17.44
C GLY A 350 -0.55 20.73 17.08
N GLU A 351 -0.10 19.49 16.86
CA GLU A 351 1.27 19.21 16.40
C GLU A 351 1.31 18.88 14.91
N GLU A 352 2.48 19.10 14.31
CA GLU A 352 2.80 18.57 12.99
C GLU A 352 2.80 17.03 12.99
N PRO A 353 2.50 16.37 11.86
CA PRO A 353 2.45 14.93 11.82
C PRO A 353 3.84 14.32 12.01
N TYR A 354 3.86 13.17 12.65
CA TYR A 354 5.07 12.40 12.93
C TYR A 354 4.85 10.90 12.71
N ILE A 355 5.95 10.14 12.67
CA ILE A 355 5.95 8.73 12.30
C ILE A 355 5.78 7.84 13.53
N VAL A 356 4.76 6.97 13.48
CA VAL A 356 4.46 5.98 14.53
C VAL A 356 4.32 4.60 13.89
N SER A 357 4.79 3.57 14.58
CA SER A 357 4.46 2.17 14.33
C SER A 357 3.43 1.69 15.35
N VAL A 358 2.45 0.90 14.90
CA VAL A 358 1.55 0.13 15.76
C VAL A 358 1.88 -1.35 15.61
N ARG A 359 1.96 -2.06 16.75
CA ARG A 359 2.31 -3.48 16.82
C ARG A 359 1.14 -4.27 17.40
N LEU A 360 0.78 -5.38 16.75
CA LEU A 360 -0.32 -6.25 17.19
C LEU A 360 -0.13 -7.69 16.73
N HIS A 361 -0.71 -8.63 17.48
CA HIS A 361 -0.96 -9.99 17.03
C HIS A 361 -2.44 -10.14 16.70
N VAL A 362 -2.75 -10.74 15.56
CA VAL A 362 -4.14 -10.92 15.14
C VAL A 362 -4.85 -11.97 16.00
N ASP A 363 -4.14 -12.94 16.56
CA ASP A 363 -4.66 -13.92 17.49
C ASP A 363 -5.32 -13.28 18.74
N GLU A 364 -4.87 -12.10 19.16
CA GLU A 364 -5.49 -11.35 20.27
C GLU A 364 -6.90 -10.89 19.91
N LEU A 365 -7.14 -10.54 18.64
CA LEU A 365 -8.46 -10.16 18.14
C LEU A 365 -9.37 -11.37 17.99
N ASP A 366 -8.81 -12.53 17.59
CA ASP A 366 -9.53 -13.80 17.51
C ASP A 366 -10.02 -14.25 18.88
N ALA A 367 -9.23 -14.05 19.93
CA ALA A 367 -9.57 -14.36 21.32
C ALA A 367 -10.62 -13.43 21.95
N GLY A 368 -11.06 -12.38 21.25
CA GLY A 368 -12.11 -11.48 21.75
C GLY A 368 -11.70 -10.01 21.76
N GLY A 369 -10.42 -9.72 21.62
CA GLY A 369 -9.84 -8.38 21.78
C GLY A 369 -9.66 -8.00 23.25
N PRO A 370 -9.08 -6.82 23.52
CA PRO A 370 -8.65 -6.42 24.86
C PRO A 370 -9.76 -6.20 25.90
N ASP A 371 -11.05 -6.21 25.52
CA ASP A 371 -12.19 -5.93 26.39
C ASP A 371 -13.31 -6.99 26.31
N SER A 372 -13.02 -8.25 26.07
CA SER A 372 -14.02 -9.33 26.09
C SER A 372 -14.12 -10.02 27.45
#